data_59fe880652a16aa1a5db8d63e7c58788
#
_entry.id   59fe880652a16aa1a5db8d63e7c58788
#
_cell.length_a   1.000
_cell.length_b   1.000
_cell.length_c   1.000
_cell.angle_alpha   90.00
_cell.angle_beta   90.00
_cell.angle_gamma   90.00
#
_symmetry.space_group_name_H-M   'P 1'
#
loop_
_entity.id
_entity.type
_entity.pdbx_description
1 polymer ?
#
loop_
_entity_poly.entity_id
_entity_poly.type
_entity_poly.pdbx_seq_one_letter_code
_entity_poly.pdbx_strand_id
1 'polypeptide(L)'
;TFTDLEKLGVNMTAVVPVGLTKYRQGLYPLTEYNQETAAQTLDLIEKFGDECVKKYGRRIFYAGDEFYIKAHRPIPDPDFYEGFPAVEDGIGMIACLKEEIEFAVEDSDYNDALNYKVTMACGEAVAPYLRDMMKIIATKFPNIEINVVAIKNNFFGGGVNVSGLVTGGDLIDQLKDKDLGDKLFIPSSMLRFENDIFLDDVSVEDVERELNISLGIVNNNGDELVREVTTVKE
;
A
#
# COMPACT_ATOMS: atom_id res chain seq x y z
N THR A 1 -1.85 -28.30 -2.48
CA THR A 1 -0.78 -27.36 -2.04
C THR A 1 -0.98 -26.98 -0.58
N PHE A 2 -2.14 -26.42 -0.12
CA PHE A 2 -2.34 -26.02 1.30
C PHE A 2 -2.16 -27.21 2.26
N THR A 3 -2.81 -28.34 1.97
CA THR A 3 -2.67 -29.57 2.77
C THR A 3 -1.21 -30.07 2.84
N ASP A 4 -0.43 -29.89 1.79
CA ASP A 4 0.97 -30.33 1.77
C ASP A 4 1.84 -29.36 2.58
N LEU A 5 1.61 -28.05 2.49
CA LEU A 5 2.27 -27.04 3.30
C LEU A 5 1.95 -27.23 4.79
N GLU A 6 0.70 -27.51 5.12
CA GLU A 6 0.28 -27.83 6.49
C GLU A 6 1.04 -29.05 7.05
N LYS A 7 1.14 -30.14 6.25
CA LYS A 7 1.89 -31.35 6.65
C LYS A 7 3.38 -31.12 6.83
N LEU A 8 3.96 -30.16 6.08
CA LEU A 8 5.36 -29.75 6.23
C LEU A 8 5.60 -28.93 7.49
N GLY A 9 4.53 -28.49 8.18
CA GLY A 9 4.63 -27.73 9.43
C GLY A 9 5.11 -26.30 9.23
N VAL A 10 4.75 -25.66 8.10
CA VAL A 10 5.04 -24.23 7.87
C VAL A 10 4.40 -23.37 8.94
N ASN A 11 5.10 -22.33 9.37
CA ASN A 11 4.59 -21.44 10.38
C ASN A 11 3.53 -20.48 9.85
N MET A 12 3.74 -19.98 8.63
CA MET A 12 2.86 -19.02 7.98
C MET A 12 3.04 -19.13 6.45
N THR A 13 2.00 -18.83 5.72
CA THR A 13 2.00 -18.77 4.26
C THR A 13 1.23 -17.56 3.80
N ALA A 14 1.92 -16.64 3.12
CA ALA A 14 1.31 -15.55 2.39
C ALA A 14 0.85 -16.05 1.01
N VAL A 15 -0.40 -15.79 0.66
CA VAL A 15 -0.97 -16.13 -0.66
C VAL A 15 -1.30 -14.83 -1.36
N VAL A 16 -0.58 -14.53 -2.44
CA VAL A 16 -0.71 -13.29 -3.19
C VAL A 16 -1.13 -13.57 -4.64
N PRO A 17 -1.92 -12.70 -5.29
CA PRO A 17 -2.29 -12.88 -6.68
C PRO A 17 -1.08 -12.61 -7.59
N VAL A 18 -1.04 -13.28 -8.74
CA VAL A 18 -0.02 -13.01 -9.73
C VAL A 18 -0.25 -11.66 -10.40
N GLY A 19 0.77 -10.80 -10.41
CA GLY A 19 0.82 -9.59 -11.21
C GLY A 19 1.34 -9.88 -12.62
N LEU A 20 0.61 -9.48 -13.65
CA LEU A 20 1.02 -9.69 -15.04
C LEU A 20 1.51 -8.39 -15.66
N THR A 21 2.80 -8.37 -16.00
CA THR A 21 3.39 -7.24 -16.72
C THR A 21 3.26 -7.39 -18.24
N LYS A 22 3.40 -6.28 -18.97
CA LYS A 22 3.46 -6.30 -20.43
C LYS A 22 4.71 -6.97 -21.01
N TYR A 23 5.70 -7.30 -20.21
CA TYR A 23 6.99 -7.89 -20.60
C TYR A 23 6.99 -9.42 -20.53
N ARG A 24 5.89 -10.06 -20.94
CA ARG A 24 5.72 -11.51 -20.83
C ARG A 24 5.83 -12.27 -22.15
N GLN A 25 6.45 -11.68 -23.19
CA GLN A 25 6.63 -12.33 -24.48
C GLN A 25 7.44 -13.63 -24.33
N GLY A 26 6.90 -14.73 -24.84
CA GLY A 26 7.53 -16.06 -24.80
C GLY A 26 7.43 -16.79 -23.44
N LEU A 27 6.80 -16.22 -22.43
CA LEU A 27 6.54 -16.89 -21.17
C LEU A 27 5.20 -17.65 -21.22
N TYR A 28 5.07 -18.63 -20.29
CA TYR A 28 3.84 -19.41 -20.12
C TYR A 28 2.64 -18.45 -19.92
N PRO A 29 1.54 -18.64 -20.66
CA PRO A 29 0.37 -17.78 -20.50
C PRO A 29 -0.27 -18.00 -19.13
N LEU A 30 -0.47 -16.90 -18.42
CA LEU A 30 -1.19 -16.85 -17.15
C LEU A 30 -2.42 -15.96 -17.33
N THR A 31 -3.47 -16.24 -16.57
CA THR A 31 -4.68 -15.43 -16.54
C THR A 31 -4.71 -14.61 -15.27
N GLU A 32 -4.98 -13.32 -15.40
CA GLU A 32 -5.18 -12.45 -14.24
C GLU A 32 -6.44 -12.86 -13.46
N TYR A 33 -6.40 -12.63 -12.15
CA TYR A 33 -7.59 -12.72 -11.34
C TYR A 33 -8.57 -11.61 -11.69
N ASN A 34 -9.83 -12.00 -11.95
CA ASN A 34 -10.97 -11.10 -11.95
C ASN A 34 -11.66 -11.15 -10.58
N GLN A 35 -12.71 -10.35 -10.40
CA GLN A 35 -13.44 -10.28 -9.13
C GLN A 35 -13.95 -11.65 -8.66
N GLU A 36 -14.54 -12.45 -9.56
CA GLU A 36 -15.10 -13.76 -9.23
C GLU A 36 -14.01 -14.76 -8.82
N THR A 37 -12.96 -14.90 -9.62
CA THR A 37 -11.85 -15.83 -9.34
C THR A 37 -11.05 -15.42 -8.12
N ALA A 38 -10.90 -14.11 -7.86
CA ALA A 38 -10.30 -13.59 -6.63
C ALA A 38 -11.16 -13.95 -5.42
N ALA A 39 -12.49 -13.78 -5.49
CA ALA A 39 -13.40 -14.14 -4.40
C ALA A 39 -13.38 -15.64 -4.10
N GLN A 40 -13.41 -16.50 -5.13
CA GLN A 40 -13.33 -17.95 -4.97
C GLN A 40 -12.01 -18.39 -4.32
N THR A 41 -10.90 -17.76 -4.72
CA THR A 41 -9.58 -18.05 -4.14
C THR A 41 -9.50 -17.57 -2.70
N LEU A 42 -10.05 -16.40 -2.40
CA LEU A 42 -10.13 -15.86 -1.05
C LEU A 42 -10.92 -16.77 -0.12
N ASP A 43 -12.12 -17.25 -0.55
CA ASP A 43 -12.92 -18.23 0.21
C ASP A 43 -12.12 -19.49 0.55
N LEU A 44 -11.29 -19.96 -0.40
CA LEU A 44 -10.46 -21.13 -0.20
C LEU A 44 -9.35 -20.87 0.83
N ILE A 45 -8.66 -19.72 0.74
CA ILE A 45 -7.58 -19.33 1.67
C ILE A 45 -8.14 -19.18 3.08
N GLU A 46 -9.25 -18.44 3.22
CA GLU A 46 -9.90 -18.21 4.51
C GLU A 46 -10.36 -19.53 5.16
N LYS A 47 -10.99 -20.42 4.37
CA LYS A 47 -11.40 -21.75 4.84
C LYS A 47 -10.22 -22.54 5.43
N PHE A 48 -9.10 -22.64 4.71
CA PHE A 48 -7.92 -23.34 5.22
C PHE A 48 -7.29 -22.62 6.42
N GLY A 49 -7.29 -21.30 6.44
CA GLY A 49 -6.86 -20.50 7.58
C GLY A 49 -7.71 -20.80 8.82
N ASP A 50 -9.04 -20.81 8.69
CA ASP A 50 -9.99 -21.09 9.79
C ASP A 50 -9.88 -22.53 10.30
N GLU A 51 -9.62 -23.49 9.40
CA GLU A 51 -9.37 -24.89 9.80
C GLU A 51 -8.08 -24.98 10.63
N CYS A 52 -7.04 -24.20 10.29
CA CYS A 52 -5.80 -24.12 11.06
C CYS A 52 -6.02 -23.46 12.44
N VAL A 53 -6.80 -22.39 12.53
CA VAL A 53 -7.16 -21.77 13.82
C VAL A 53 -7.86 -22.80 14.72
N LYS A 54 -8.83 -23.56 14.21
CA LYS A 54 -9.51 -24.60 14.98
C LYS A 54 -8.60 -25.72 15.45
N LYS A 55 -7.61 -26.09 14.63
CA LYS A 55 -6.72 -27.23 14.89
C LYS A 55 -5.50 -26.87 15.73
N TYR A 56 -4.95 -25.69 15.51
CA TYR A 56 -3.66 -25.27 16.07
C TYR A 56 -3.73 -24.02 16.95
N GLY A 57 -4.90 -23.37 17.04
CA GLY A 57 -5.09 -22.12 17.77
C GLY A 57 -4.43 -20.90 17.10
N ARG A 58 -4.05 -21.02 15.83
CA ARG A 58 -3.45 -19.92 15.05
C ARG A 58 -3.75 -20.06 13.56
N ARG A 59 -3.75 -18.97 12.84
CA ARG A 59 -3.88 -18.94 11.38
C ARG A 59 -2.52 -19.22 10.73
N ILE A 60 -2.51 -20.04 9.68
CA ILE A 60 -1.31 -20.36 8.90
C ILE A 60 -1.38 -19.76 7.49
N PHE A 61 -2.57 -19.68 6.90
CA PHE A 61 -2.78 -19.19 5.55
C PHE A 61 -3.46 -17.83 5.58
N TYR A 62 -2.82 -16.83 4.98
CA TYR A 62 -3.33 -15.48 4.85
C TYR A 62 -3.37 -15.07 3.38
N ALA A 63 -4.44 -14.41 2.97
CA ALA A 63 -4.52 -13.75 1.68
C ALA A 63 -3.91 -12.36 1.75
N GLY A 64 -3.19 -11.97 0.70
CA GLY A 64 -2.75 -10.59 0.53
C GLY A 64 -3.94 -9.62 0.37
N ASP A 65 -3.76 -8.39 0.83
CA ASP A 65 -4.75 -7.32 0.72
C ASP A 65 -5.28 -7.15 -0.71
N GLU A 66 -4.42 -7.40 -1.70
CA GLU A 66 -4.79 -7.34 -3.12
C GLU A 66 -5.90 -8.33 -3.50
N PHE A 67 -6.01 -9.50 -2.83
CA PHE A 67 -7.13 -10.41 -3.06
C PHE A 67 -8.46 -9.82 -2.59
N TYR A 68 -8.48 -9.16 -1.42
CA TYR A 68 -9.66 -8.47 -0.90
C TYR A 68 -10.07 -7.34 -1.82
N ILE A 69 -9.10 -6.54 -2.27
CA ILE A 69 -9.33 -5.43 -3.22
C ILE A 69 -9.92 -5.96 -4.53
N LYS A 70 -9.30 -6.98 -5.14
CA LYS A 70 -9.78 -7.58 -6.40
C LYS A 70 -11.14 -8.25 -6.27
N ALA A 71 -11.43 -8.87 -5.12
CA ALA A 71 -12.71 -9.49 -4.81
C ALA A 71 -13.80 -8.48 -4.43
N HIS A 72 -13.47 -7.21 -4.29
CA HIS A 72 -14.34 -6.16 -3.74
C HIS A 72 -14.91 -6.54 -2.36
N ARG A 73 -14.08 -7.14 -1.52
CA ARG A 73 -14.42 -7.48 -0.14
C ARG A 73 -13.74 -6.52 0.83
N PRO A 74 -14.34 -6.30 2.00
CA PRO A 74 -13.69 -5.48 3.04
C PRO A 74 -12.39 -6.13 3.49
N ILE A 75 -11.39 -5.29 3.79
CA ILE A 75 -10.17 -5.72 4.48
C ILE A 75 -10.57 -6.20 5.88
N PRO A 76 -10.08 -7.34 6.36
CA PRO A 76 -10.34 -7.80 7.72
C PRO A 76 -9.84 -6.82 8.78
N ASP A 77 -10.44 -6.87 9.97
CA ASP A 77 -10.01 -6.09 11.12
C ASP A 77 -8.62 -6.54 11.62
N PRO A 78 -7.88 -5.70 12.36
CA PRO A 78 -6.53 -6.00 12.85
C PRO A 78 -6.40 -7.34 13.59
N ASP A 79 -7.39 -7.70 14.41
CA ASP A 79 -7.40 -8.96 15.18
C ASP A 79 -7.32 -10.23 14.30
N PHE A 80 -7.81 -10.15 13.06
CA PHE A 80 -7.73 -11.26 12.11
C PHE A 80 -6.29 -11.67 11.77
N TYR A 81 -5.38 -10.71 11.82
CA TYR A 81 -3.99 -10.91 11.40
C TYR A 81 -3.05 -11.39 12.53
N GLU A 82 -3.57 -11.57 13.76
CA GLU A 82 -2.81 -12.16 14.89
C GLU A 82 -1.44 -11.46 15.13
N GLY A 83 -1.40 -10.12 15.05
CA GLY A 83 -0.19 -9.31 15.23
C GLY A 83 0.61 -9.06 13.96
N PHE A 84 0.00 -9.17 12.80
CA PHE A 84 0.56 -8.80 11.49
C PHE A 84 1.89 -9.50 11.14
N PRO A 85 1.92 -10.83 11.07
CA PRO A 85 3.16 -11.60 10.92
C PRO A 85 3.86 -11.44 9.57
N ALA A 86 3.21 -10.80 8.58
CA ALA A 86 3.71 -10.69 7.21
C ALA A 86 3.28 -9.40 6.50
N VAL A 87 3.30 -8.27 7.20
CA VAL A 87 2.95 -6.95 6.64
C VAL A 87 3.79 -6.62 5.40
N GLU A 88 5.08 -6.93 5.43
CA GLU A 88 6.01 -6.67 4.32
C GLU A 88 5.65 -7.44 3.03
N ASP A 89 4.94 -8.56 3.18
CA ASP A 89 4.43 -9.37 2.06
C ASP A 89 3.03 -8.89 1.57
N GLY A 90 2.52 -7.78 2.08
CA GLY A 90 1.20 -7.24 1.74
C GLY A 90 0.03 -7.95 2.42
N ILE A 91 0.29 -8.57 3.59
CA ILE A 91 -0.73 -9.23 4.41
C ILE A 91 -1.17 -8.30 5.54
N GLY A 92 -2.39 -7.76 5.45
CA GLY A 92 -2.94 -6.86 6.47
C GLY A 92 -2.26 -5.49 6.53
N MET A 93 -1.51 -5.11 5.50
CA MET A 93 -0.80 -3.83 5.45
C MET A 93 -1.76 -2.64 5.58
N ILE A 94 -2.92 -2.73 4.92
CA ILE A 94 -3.95 -1.67 4.97
C ILE A 94 -4.55 -1.56 6.37
N ALA A 95 -4.84 -2.69 7.02
CA ALA A 95 -5.39 -2.70 8.38
C ALA A 95 -4.38 -2.17 9.40
N CYS A 96 -3.12 -2.62 9.31
CA CYS A 96 -2.03 -2.18 10.17
C CYS A 96 -1.79 -0.67 10.05
N LEU A 97 -1.61 -0.17 8.83
CA LEU A 97 -1.38 1.26 8.59
C LEU A 97 -2.53 2.12 9.11
N LYS A 98 -3.79 1.67 8.93
CA LYS A 98 -4.95 2.39 9.44
C LYS A 98 -4.94 2.45 10.98
N GLU A 99 -4.72 1.32 11.65
CA GLU A 99 -4.65 1.24 13.11
C GLU A 99 -3.54 2.13 13.67
N GLU A 100 -2.34 2.08 13.08
CA GLU A 100 -1.22 2.95 13.47
C GLU A 100 -1.53 4.43 13.28
N ILE A 101 -2.19 4.83 12.18
CA ILE A 101 -2.62 6.22 11.98
C ILE A 101 -3.65 6.64 13.02
N GLU A 102 -4.63 5.78 13.35
CA GLU A 102 -5.63 6.07 14.38
C GLU A 102 -4.97 6.34 15.73
N PHE A 103 -4.02 5.50 16.15
CA PHE A 103 -3.26 5.68 17.38
C PHE A 103 -2.38 6.93 17.34
N ALA A 104 -1.63 7.14 16.26
CA ALA A 104 -0.75 8.30 16.13
C ALA A 104 -1.52 9.62 16.15
N VAL A 105 -2.68 9.67 15.49
CA VAL A 105 -3.55 10.85 15.54
C VAL A 105 -4.13 11.08 16.93
N GLU A 106 -4.51 10.03 17.66
CA GLU A 106 -5.00 10.16 19.04
C GLU A 106 -3.92 10.73 19.97
N ASP A 107 -2.69 10.24 19.86
CA ASP A 107 -1.54 10.64 20.71
C ASP A 107 -0.92 11.99 20.32
N SER A 108 -1.16 12.49 19.12
CA SER A 108 -0.60 13.76 18.64
C SER A 108 -1.21 14.97 19.34
N ASP A 109 -0.40 16.01 19.58
CA ASP A 109 -0.91 17.31 20.03
C ASP A 109 -1.60 18.06 18.88
N TYR A 110 -2.74 18.69 19.19
CA TYR A 110 -3.42 19.56 18.24
C TYR A 110 -2.63 20.85 18.03
N ASN A 111 -2.43 21.23 16.76
CA ASN A 111 -1.76 22.46 16.39
C ASN A 111 -2.55 23.16 15.26
N ASP A 112 -3.25 24.25 15.61
CA ASP A 112 -4.05 25.06 14.68
C ASP A 112 -3.22 26.01 13.79
N ALA A 113 -1.94 26.18 14.10
CA ALA A 113 -1.01 26.97 13.28
C ALA A 113 -0.58 26.26 11.99
N LEU A 114 -0.78 24.94 11.90
CA LEU A 114 -0.45 24.16 10.71
C LEU A 114 -1.44 24.51 9.59
N ASN A 115 -0.95 25.12 8.52
CA ASN A 115 -1.75 25.52 7.36
C ASN A 115 -0.93 25.36 6.09
N TYR A 116 -1.09 24.23 5.41
CA TYR A 116 -0.41 23.90 4.18
C TYR A 116 -1.13 22.77 3.43
N LYS A 117 -0.69 22.55 2.21
CA LYS A 117 -1.21 21.52 1.33
C LYS A 117 -0.12 20.50 1.00
N VAL A 118 -0.46 19.21 1.08
CA VAL A 118 0.42 18.12 0.69
C VAL A 118 -0.29 17.16 -0.25
N THR A 119 0.48 16.51 -1.09
CA THR A 119 0.00 15.44 -1.96
C THR A 119 0.69 14.13 -1.61
N MET A 120 -0.07 13.05 -1.56
CA MET A 120 0.42 11.69 -1.42
C MET A 120 0.20 10.94 -2.73
N ALA A 121 1.27 10.45 -3.35
CA ALA A 121 1.19 9.59 -4.53
C ALA A 121 1.28 8.12 -4.12
N CYS A 122 0.40 7.29 -4.67
CA CYS A 122 0.36 5.86 -4.40
C CYS A 122 -0.15 5.07 -5.61
N GLY A 123 -0.02 3.76 -5.60
CA GLY A 123 -0.64 2.90 -6.62
C GLY A 123 -2.17 2.94 -6.57
N GLU A 124 -2.80 2.59 -7.69
CA GLU A 124 -4.27 2.65 -7.82
C GLU A 124 -4.99 1.77 -6.79
N ALA A 125 -4.41 0.61 -6.43
CA ALA A 125 -5.05 -0.36 -5.53
C ALA A 125 -5.31 0.21 -4.12
N VAL A 126 -4.34 0.92 -3.54
CA VAL A 126 -4.43 1.42 -2.16
C VAL A 126 -5.08 2.80 -2.08
N ALA A 127 -5.19 3.55 -3.17
CA ALA A 127 -5.64 4.94 -3.17
C ALA A 127 -7.01 5.19 -2.47
N PRO A 128 -8.04 4.34 -2.64
CA PRO A 128 -9.30 4.52 -1.91
C PRO A 128 -9.12 4.46 -0.39
N TYR A 129 -8.36 3.48 0.09
CA TYR A 129 -8.09 3.26 1.51
C TYR A 129 -7.25 4.40 2.09
N LEU A 130 -6.21 4.83 1.36
CA LEU A 130 -5.37 5.93 1.79
C LEU A 130 -6.16 7.25 1.90
N ARG A 131 -7.11 7.51 0.98
CA ARG A 131 -8.02 8.67 1.09
C ARG A 131 -8.86 8.63 2.36
N ASP A 132 -9.33 7.46 2.76
CA ASP A 132 -10.10 7.33 4.01
C ASP A 132 -9.21 7.50 5.24
N MET A 133 -8.00 7.01 5.22
CA MET A 133 -7.00 7.22 6.29
C MET A 133 -6.62 8.71 6.41
N MET A 134 -6.44 9.42 5.30
CA MET A 134 -6.12 10.87 5.34
C MET A 134 -7.26 11.70 5.94
N LYS A 135 -8.51 11.26 5.85
CA LYS A 135 -9.63 11.90 6.56
C LYS A 135 -9.48 11.79 8.09
N ILE A 136 -8.89 10.70 8.60
CA ILE A 136 -8.63 10.54 10.04
C ILE A 136 -7.67 11.64 10.51
N ILE A 137 -6.56 11.86 9.79
CA ILE A 137 -5.62 12.96 10.08
C ILE A 137 -6.32 14.31 10.01
N ALA A 138 -7.10 14.55 8.96
CA ALA A 138 -7.83 15.81 8.75
C ALA A 138 -8.85 16.12 9.85
N THR A 139 -9.36 15.13 10.61
CA THR A 139 -10.25 15.39 11.76
C THR A 139 -9.55 16.15 12.87
N LYS A 140 -8.27 15.91 13.10
CA LYS A 140 -7.46 16.56 14.13
C LYS A 140 -6.70 17.78 13.59
N PHE A 141 -6.33 17.77 12.32
CA PHE A 141 -5.56 18.81 11.65
C PHE A 141 -6.32 19.38 10.44
N PRO A 142 -7.45 20.09 10.67
CA PRO A 142 -8.38 20.51 9.59
C PRO A 142 -7.79 21.56 8.64
N ASN A 143 -6.70 22.21 9.00
CA ASN A 143 -6.03 23.22 8.18
C ASN A 143 -4.91 22.61 7.29
N ILE A 144 -4.68 21.31 7.36
CA ILE A 144 -3.80 20.59 6.43
C ILE A 144 -4.68 20.01 5.32
N GLU A 145 -4.49 20.49 4.09
CA GLU A 145 -5.12 19.89 2.92
C GLU A 145 -4.28 18.69 2.44
N ILE A 146 -4.82 17.49 2.51
CA ILE A 146 -4.12 16.28 2.10
C ILE A 146 -4.79 15.70 0.86
N ASN A 147 -4.10 15.75 -0.27
CA ASN A 147 -4.54 15.14 -1.52
C ASN A 147 -3.93 13.75 -1.70
N VAL A 148 -4.71 12.79 -2.21
CA VAL A 148 -4.22 11.47 -2.58
C VAL A 148 -4.40 11.27 -4.07
N VAL A 149 -3.28 11.11 -4.79
CA VAL A 149 -3.24 10.86 -6.22
C VAL A 149 -2.85 9.42 -6.49
N ALA A 150 -3.78 8.70 -7.15
CA ALA A 150 -3.50 7.36 -7.66
C ALA A 150 -2.67 7.44 -8.93
N ILE A 151 -1.56 6.71 -8.97
CA ILE A 151 -0.66 6.64 -10.13
C ILE A 151 -0.91 5.32 -10.86
N LYS A 152 -1.28 5.44 -12.12
CA LYS A 152 -1.41 4.28 -13.00
C LYS A 152 -0.04 3.79 -13.43
N ASN A 153 0.21 2.51 -13.31
CA ASN A 153 1.46 1.91 -13.75
C ASN A 153 1.44 1.64 -15.26
N ASN A 154 2.01 2.56 -16.04
CA ASN A 154 2.15 2.39 -17.49
C ASN A 154 3.45 1.67 -17.86
N PHE A 155 4.47 1.76 -16.99
CA PHE A 155 5.78 1.15 -17.23
C PHE A 155 5.68 -0.38 -17.27
N PHE A 156 5.05 -1.00 -16.27
CA PHE A 156 4.84 -2.47 -16.25
C PHE A 156 3.56 -2.93 -16.95
N GLY A 157 2.63 -2.03 -17.20
CA GLY A 157 1.31 -2.31 -17.77
C GLY A 157 0.21 -2.29 -16.71
N GLY A 158 -1.00 -1.92 -17.12
CA GLY A 158 -2.11 -1.61 -16.22
C GLY A 158 -2.67 -2.76 -15.37
N GLY A 159 -2.15 -3.99 -15.48
CA GLY A 159 -2.45 -5.10 -14.56
C GLY A 159 -1.67 -5.04 -13.25
N VAL A 160 -0.70 -4.13 -13.13
CA VAL A 160 0.13 -3.91 -11.94
C VAL A 160 -0.27 -2.58 -11.33
N ASN A 161 -0.90 -2.59 -10.15
CA ASN A 161 -1.52 -1.42 -9.53
C ASN A 161 -1.07 -1.16 -8.08
N VAL A 162 -0.08 -1.92 -7.58
CA VAL A 162 0.51 -1.75 -6.25
C VAL A 162 1.50 -0.59 -6.23
N SER A 163 1.64 0.09 -5.08
CA SER A 163 2.53 1.25 -4.94
C SER A 163 3.99 0.91 -5.19
N GLY A 164 4.47 -0.23 -4.68
CA GLY A 164 5.89 -0.62 -4.78
C GLY A 164 6.41 -0.89 -6.20
N LEU A 165 5.56 -0.84 -7.22
CA LEU A 165 5.95 -0.99 -8.62
C LEU A 165 5.70 0.29 -9.45
N VAL A 166 5.25 1.39 -8.83
CA VAL A 166 5.17 2.71 -9.47
C VAL A 166 6.57 3.21 -9.78
N THR A 167 6.76 3.76 -10.97
CA THR A 167 8.07 4.25 -11.42
C THR A 167 8.17 5.77 -11.37
N GLY A 168 9.40 6.30 -11.39
CA GLY A 168 9.65 7.74 -11.42
C GLY A 168 9.08 8.41 -12.67
N GLY A 169 9.21 7.76 -13.83
CA GLY A 169 8.60 8.24 -15.07
C GLY A 169 7.07 8.31 -15.02
N ASP A 170 6.40 7.29 -14.43
CA ASP A 170 4.96 7.31 -14.25
C ASP A 170 4.49 8.41 -13.29
N LEU A 171 5.29 8.72 -12.24
CA LEU A 171 5.04 9.85 -11.34
C LEU A 171 5.13 11.19 -12.09
N ILE A 172 6.24 11.44 -12.78
CA ILE A 172 6.49 12.70 -13.51
C ILE A 172 5.37 12.93 -14.53
N ASP A 173 5.09 11.95 -15.37
CA ASP A 173 4.11 12.08 -16.44
C ASP A 173 2.70 12.39 -15.95
N GLN A 174 2.32 11.86 -14.78
CA GLN A 174 0.96 11.99 -14.27
C GLN A 174 0.78 13.14 -13.26
N LEU A 175 1.89 13.72 -12.77
CA LEU A 175 1.86 14.78 -11.74
C LEU A 175 2.30 16.16 -12.24
N LYS A 176 3.05 16.27 -13.34
CA LYS A 176 3.66 17.52 -13.84
C LYS A 176 2.71 18.70 -14.03
N ASP A 177 1.42 18.42 -14.28
CA ASP A 177 0.41 19.46 -14.52
C ASP A 177 -0.57 19.63 -13.34
N LYS A 178 -0.24 19.05 -12.18
CA LYS A 178 -1.10 19.09 -10.99
C LYS A 178 -0.59 20.08 -9.95
N ASP A 179 -1.54 20.66 -9.22
CA ASP A 179 -1.21 21.40 -7.99
C ASP A 179 -0.93 20.40 -6.87
N LEU A 180 0.36 20.21 -6.57
CA LEU A 180 0.85 19.25 -5.57
C LEU A 180 0.96 19.84 -4.16
N GLY A 181 0.83 21.16 -4.02
CA GLY A 181 0.97 21.85 -2.74
C GLY A 181 2.42 22.08 -2.30
N ASP A 182 2.67 22.02 -1.01
CA ASP A 182 3.97 22.35 -0.40
C ASP A 182 4.97 21.17 -0.43
N LYS A 183 4.46 19.92 -0.41
CA LYS A 183 5.30 18.69 -0.44
C LYS A 183 4.58 17.53 -1.09
N LEU A 184 5.33 16.70 -1.80
CA LEU A 184 4.85 15.44 -2.37
C LEU A 184 5.40 14.26 -1.56
N PHE A 185 4.51 13.44 -1.00
CA PHE A 185 4.87 12.23 -0.28
C PHE A 185 4.73 10.99 -1.16
N ILE A 186 5.69 10.09 -1.07
CA ILE A 186 5.68 8.76 -1.68
C ILE A 186 6.05 7.69 -0.65
N PRO A 187 5.54 6.47 -0.75
CA PRO A 187 6.01 5.38 0.09
C PRO A 187 7.42 4.92 -0.35
N SER A 188 8.28 4.61 0.63
CA SER A 188 9.64 4.11 0.39
C SER A 188 9.67 2.85 -0.47
N SER A 189 8.60 2.05 -0.47
CA SER A 189 8.45 0.87 -1.32
C SER A 189 8.47 1.15 -2.84
N MET A 190 8.31 2.41 -3.28
CA MET A 190 8.50 2.79 -4.69
C MET A 190 9.98 2.81 -5.10
N LEU A 191 10.88 2.88 -4.13
CA LEU A 191 12.32 3.04 -4.34
C LEU A 191 13.07 1.72 -4.12
N ARG A 192 14.27 1.63 -4.68
CA ARG A 192 15.21 0.56 -4.38
C ARG A 192 15.73 0.67 -2.94
N PHE A 193 16.48 -0.31 -2.49
CA PHE A 193 16.92 -0.46 -1.10
C PHE A 193 17.57 0.79 -0.48
N GLU A 194 18.30 1.59 -1.26
CA GLU A 194 18.97 2.82 -0.78
C GLU A 194 18.04 4.05 -0.78
N ASN A 195 16.77 3.89 -1.18
CA ASN A 195 15.74 4.93 -1.24
C ASN A 195 16.12 6.18 -2.08
N ASP A 196 16.87 5.99 -3.14
CA ASP A 196 17.36 7.07 -4.01
C ASP A 196 16.92 6.94 -5.48
N ILE A 197 16.58 5.72 -5.92
CA ILE A 197 16.30 5.41 -7.32
C ILE A 197 15.03 4.56 -7.44
N PHE A 198 14.17 4.91 -8.40
CA PHE A 198 13.01 4.13 -8.81
C PHE A 198 13.40 2.92 -9.67
N LEU A 199 12.44 2.04 -9.96
CA LEU A 199 12.67 0.82 -10.73
C LEU A 199 13.04 1.05 -12.21
N ASP A 200 12.76 2.24 -12.73
CA ASP A 200 13.09 2.68 -14.10
C ASP A 200 14.36 3.54 -14.18
N ASP A 201 15.20 3.48 -13.14
CA ASP A 201 16.47 4.22 -13.01
C ASP A 201 16.31 5.76 -12.92
N VAL A 202 15.08 6.27 -12.74
CA VAL A 202 14.84 7.69 -12.41
C VAL A 202 15.20 7.90 -10.94
N SER A 203 15.97 8.95 -10.63
CA SER A 203 16.33 9.28 -9.25
C SER A 203 15.25 10.12 -8.55
N VAL A 204 15.30 10.17 -7.21
CA VAL A 204 14.46 11.07 -6.40
C VAL A 204 14.69 12.51 -6.82
N GLU A 205 15.94 12.93 -6.99
CA GLU A 205 16.32 14.28 -7.43
C GLU A 205 15.78 14.61 -8.83
N ASP A 206 15.69 13.63 -9.74
CA ASP A 206 15.09 13.84 -11.05
C ASP A 206 13.60 14.15 -10.93
N VAL A 207 12.88 13.41 -10.08
CA VAL A 207 11.44 13.65 -9.84
C VAL A 207 11.23 15.02 -9.20
N GLU A 208 12.02 15.39 -8.17
CA GLU A 208 11.94 16.70 -7.52
C GLU A 208 12.18 17.85 -8.52
N ARG A 209 13.18 17.70 -9.38
CA ARG A 209 13.53 18.68 -10.41
C ARG A 209 12.42 18.83 -11.46
N GLU A 210 11.90 17.71 -11.99
CA GLU A 210 10.88 17.72 -13.05
C GLU A 210 9.52 18.22 -12.55
N LEU A 211 9.18 17.92 -11.29
CA LEU A 211 7.92 18.35 -10.67
C LEU A 211 8.05 19.67 -9.92
N ASN A 212 9.29 20.20 -9.74
CA ASN A 212 9.60 21.41 -8.96
C ASN A 212 8.98 21.37 -7.56
N ILE A 213 9.11 20.23 -6.86
CA ILE A 213 8.58 20.02 -5.51
C ILE A 213 9.50 19.08 -4.73
N SER A 214 9.60 19.27 -3.41
CA SER A 214 10.34 18.38 -2.53
C SER A 214 9.56 17.08 -2.28
N LEU A 215 10.26 15.94 -2.34
CA LEU A 215 9.70 14.64 -1.96
C LEU A 215 9.90 14.35 -0.48
N GLY A 216 8.81 13.90 0.16
CA GLY A 216 8.85 13.19 1.43
C GLY A 216 8.77 11.69 1.17
N ILE A 217 9.77 10.94 1.62
CA ILE A 217 9.76 9.48 1.54
C ILE A 217 9.30 8.96 2.90
N VAL A 218 8.18 8.23 2.92
CA VAL A 218 7.58 7.68 4.14
C VAL A 218 7.59 6.15 4.09
N ASN A 219 7.94 5.53 5.19
CA ASN A 219 7.80 4.10 5.32
C ASN A 219 6.32 3.71 5.46
N ASN A 220 5.99 2.42 5.30
CA ASN A 220 4.65 1.93 5.57
C ASN A 220 4.42 1.83 7.09
N ASN A 221 4.42 3.00 7.75
CA ASN A 221 4.28 3.15 9.20
C ASN A 221 3.42 4.37 9.50
N GLY A 222 2.34 4.17 10.26
CA GLY A 222 1.34 5.20 10.52
C GLY A 222 1.86 6.35 11.39
N ASP A 223 2.70 6.05 12.40
CA ASP A 223 3.29 7.09 13.27
C ASP A 223 4.21 8.02 12.46
N GLU A 224 5.07 7.42 11.62
CA GLU A 224 5.94 8.19 10.72
C GLU A 224 5.13 9.05 9.76
N LEU A 225 4.10 8.47 9.14
CA LEU A 225 3.25 9.18 8.18
C LEU A 225 2.56 10.38 8.83
N VAL A 226 1.96 10.22 9.99
CA VAL A 226 1.29 11.31 10.73
C VAL A 226 2.31 12.38 11.09
N ARG A 227 3.47 12.01 11.65
CA ARG A 227 4.55 12.94 11.99
C ARG A 227 5.01 13.73 10.77
N GLU A 228 5.37 13.06 9.68
CA GLU A 228 5.88 13.72 8.46
C GLU A 228 4.84 14.67 7.83
N VAL A 229 3.57 14.26 7.84
CA VAL A 229 2.48 15.11 7.33
C VAL A 229 2.24 16.32 8.24
N THR A 230 2.47 16.22 9.54
CA THR A 230 2.21 17.32 10.49
C THR A 230 3.42 18.22 10.77
N THR A 231 4.61 17.93 10.20
CA THR A 231 5.87 18.70 10.42
C THR A 231 6.47 19.30 9.14
N VAL A 232 5.71 19.39 8.04
CA VAL A 232 6.21 19.84 6.72
C VAL A 232 6.92 21.22 6.74
N LYS A 233 6.54 22.10 7.66
CA LYS A 233 7.05 23.49 7.74
C LYS A 233 7.92 23.78 8.98
N GLU A 234 8.30 22.74 9.71
CA GLU A 234 9.28 22.88 10.79
C GLU A 234 10.71 22.67 10.27
#